data_c3b29a4742343ab0377a016ac1a41301
#
_entry.id   c3b29a4742343ab0377a016ac1a41301
#
_cell.length_a   1.000
_cell.length_b   1.000
_cell.length_c   1.000
_cell.angle_alpha   90.00
_cell.angle_beta   90.00
_cell.angle_gamma   90.00
#
_symmetry.space_group_name_H-M   'P 1'
#
loop_
_entity.id
_entity.type
_entity.pdbx_description
1 polymer ?
#
loop_
_entity_poly.entity_id
_entity_poly.type
_entity_poly.pdbx_seq_one_letter_code
_entity_poly.pdbx_strand_id
1 'polypeptide(L)'
;MDKTFLIFIIYLFFTSCEKNPGEGGSSAIEGKVIYFTTSYNTQTQQNDTHFYPKSNKDVYIIYSGDENEMYDDNFETDWQGRYRFDFLRKGEYTIFTYVDSIVVNEVTYDYPIFQKIEVKNNDVYILPDFIIQR
;
A
#
# COMPACT_ATOMS: atom_id res chain seq x y z
N MET A 1 41.33 7.85 35.75
CA MET A 1 40.15 8.02 34.87
C MET A 1 39.02 8.54 35.75
N ASP A 2 38.63 9.80 35.55
CA ASP A 2 37.61 10.41 36.38
C ASP A 2 36.24 9.74 36.16
N LYS A 3 35.51 9.51 37.24
CA LYS A 3 34.16 8.91 37.21
C LYS A 3 33.20 9.64 36.29
N THR A 4 33.38 10.93 36.05
CA THR A 4 32.66 11.80 35.12
C THR A 4 32.89 11.43 33.65
N PHE A 5 34.06 10.95 33.29
CA PHE A 5 34.40 10.54 31.93
C PHE A 5 33.72 9.21 31.57
N LEU A 6 33.63 8.31 32.57
CA LEU A 6 32.95 7.01 32.39
C LEU A 6 31.43 7.18 32.20
N ILE A 7 30.81 8.13 32.88
CA ILE A 7 29.36 8.44 32.74
C ILE A 7 29.05 9.02 31.37
N PHE A 8 29.96 9.84 30.80
CA PHE A 8 29.79 10.44 29.48
C PHE A 8 29.85 9.39 28.35
N ILE A 9 30.68 8.37 28.50
CA ILE A 9 30.78 7.25 27.54
C ILE A 9 29.51 6.38 27.54
N ILE A 10 28.89 6.17 28.70
CA ILE A 10 27.66 5.40 28.81
C ILE A 10 26.46 6.09 28.13
N TYR A 11 26.43 7.43 28.14
CA TYR A 11 25.36 8.22 27.50
C TYR A 11 25.39 8.14 25.95
N LEU A 12 26.52 7.84 25.35
CA LEU A 12 26.68 7.72 23.90
C LEU A 12 26.11 6.42 23.31
N PHE A 13 25.78 5.41 24.14
CA PHE A 13 25.23 4.13 23.66
C PHE A 13 23.68 4.08 23.58
N PHE A 14 23.00 5.15 24.00
CA PHE A 14 21.54 5.23 23.92
C PHE A 14 21.01 6.00 22.69
N THR A 15 21.83 6.22 21.66
CA THR A 15 21.27 6.62 20.37
C THR A 15 20.57 5.39 19.79
N SER A 16 19.32 5.18 20.18
CA SER A 16 18.42 4.25 19.55
C SER A 16 18.34 4.64 18.07
N CYS A 17 18.94 3.82 17.23
CA CYS A 17 18.77 3.94 15.80
C CYS A 17 17.30 3.59 15.50
N GLU A 18 16.44 4.59 15.33
CA GLU A 18 15.10 4.42 14.83
C GLU A 18 15.23 3.78 13.45
N LYS A 19 14.81 2.52 13.35
CA LYS A 19 14.82 1.82 12.06
C LYS A 19 13.72 2.41 11.19
N ASN A 20 14.09 2.91 10.03
CA ASN A 20 13.16 3.41 9.03
C ASN A 20 12.12 2.36 8.63
N PRO A 21 10.94 2.75 8.12
CA PRO A 21 9.97 1.85 7.51
C PRO A 21 10.63 0.92 6.48
N GLY A 22 10.05 -0.25 6.25
CA GLY A 22 10.55 -1.24 5.31
C GLY A 22 10.53 -2.65 5.89
N GLU A 23 11.22 -3.57 5.25
CA GLU A 23 11.29 -4.96 5.66
C GLU A 23 12.14 -5.18 6.91
N GLY A 24 11.85 -6.25 7.62
CA GLY A 24 12.58 -6.68 8.82
C GLY A 24 11.80 -6.50 10.12
N GLY A 25 10.50 -6.29 10.02
CA GLY A 25 9.54 -6.29 11.14
C GLY A 25 8.66 -7.53 11.17
N SER A 26 7.55 -7.43 11.88
CA SER A 26 6.57 -8.50 12.05
C SER A 26 5.14 -8.07 11.75
N SER A 27 4.95 -6.91 11.14
CA SER A 27 3.65 -6.44 10.69
C SER A 27 3.38 -6.82 9.25
N ALA A 28 2.12 -6.82 8.87
CA ALA A 28 1.70 -7.00 7.48
C ALA A 28 0.64 -5.97 7.11
N ILE A 29 0.61 -5.62 5.83
CA ILE A 29 -0.44 -4.81 5.21
C ILE A 29 -1.09 -5.64 4.13
N GLU A 30 -2.41 -5.75 4.14
CA GLU A 30 -3.16 -6.51 3.15
C GLU A 30 -4.43 -5.77 2.71
N GLY A 31 -4.92 -6.11 1.52
CA GLY A 31 -6.15 -5.57 0.98
C GLY A 31 -6.56 -6.29 -0.30
N LYS A 32 -7.49 -5.70 -1.04
CA LYS A 32 -8.02 -6.25 -2.29
C LYS A 32 -8.12 -5.20 -3.37
N VAL A 33 -8.09 -5.69 -4.60
CA VAL A 33 -8.44 -4.91 -5.79
C VAL A 33 -9.71 -5.49 -6.39
N ILE A 34 -10.73 -4.66 -6.46
CA ILE A 34 -12.07 -5.00 -6.98
C ILE A 34 -12.34 -4.13 -8.19
N TYR A 35 -12.74 -4.77 -9.28
CA TYR A 35 -13.23 -4.06 -10.46
C TYR A 35 -14.74 -4.02 -10.44
N PHE A 36 -15.31 -2.98 -11.03
CA PHE A 36 -16.73 -2.94 -11.32
C PHE A 36 -17.00 -2.48 -12.76
N THR A 37 -18.08 -3.01 -13.31
CA THR A 37 -18.64 -2.60 -14.60
C THR A 37 -20.08 -2.19 -14.40
N THR A 38 -20.49 -1.18 -15.15
CA THR A 38 -21.89 -0.75 -15.16
C THR A 38 -22.45 -0.94 -16.56
N SER A 39 -23.57 -1.67 -16.65
CA SER A 39 -24.29 -1.90 -17.91
C SER A 39 -25.74 -1.44 -17.79
N TYR A 40 -26.26 -0.84 -18.85
CA TYR A 40 -27.67 -0.44 -18.88
C TYR A 40 -28.55 -1.66 -19.22
N ASN A 41 -29.47 -1.98 -18.31
CA ASN A 41 -30.44 -3.04 -18.51
C ASN A 41 -31.72 -2.47 -19.17
N THR A 42 -31.96 -2.84 -20.42
CA THR A 42 -33.10 -2.34 -21.19
C THR A 42 -34.44 -2.88 -20.70
N GLN A 43 -34.46 -4.01 -20.00
CA GLN A 43 -35.70 -4.60 -19.47
C GLN A 43 -36.17 -3.89 -18.20
N THR A 44 -35.26 -3.55 -17.31
CA THR A 44 -35.55 -2.87 -16.05
C THR A 44 -35.45 -1.34 -16.17
N GLN A 45 -34.86 -0.82 -17.26
CA GLN A 45 -34.55 0.59 -17.50
C GLN A 45 -33.64 1.16 -16.38
N GLN A 46 -32.74 0.37 -15.85
CA GLN A 46 -31.80 0.72 -14.76
C GLN A 46 -30.38 0.31 -15.12
N ASN A 47 -29.42 0.94 -14.44
CA ASN A 47 -28.04 0.53 -14.52
C ASN A 47 -27.75 -0.60 -13.52
N ASP A 48 -27.24 -1.72 -14.01
CA ASP A 48 -26.75 -2.84 -13.21
C ASP A 48 -25.24 -2.70 -13.03
N THR A 49 -24.77 -2.75 -11.79
CA THR A 49 -23.35 -2.70 -11.46
C THR A 49 -22.88 -4.04 -10.95
N HIS A 50 -21.82 -4.57 -11.57
CA HIS A 50 -21.24 -5.86 -11.23
C HIS A 50 -19.83 -5.66 -10.68
N PHE A 51 -19.59 -6.16 -9.46
CA PHE A 51 -18.29 -6.15 -8.79
C PHE A 51 -17.62 -7.52 -8.91
N TYR A 52 -16.33 -7.53 -9.17
CA TYR A 52 -15.55 -8.76 -9.22
C TYR A 52 -14.10 -8.55 -8.80
N PRO A 53 -13.46 -9.56 -8.15
CA PRO A 53 -12.05 -9.44 -7.77
C PRO A 53 -11.16 -9.38 -9.01
N LYS A 54 -10.14 -8.53 -8.98
CA LYS A 54 -9.17 -8.40 -10.06
C LYS A 54 -7.91 -9.18 -9.72
N SER A 55 -7.67 -10.28 -10.45
CA SER A 55 -6.41 -11.03 -10.39
C SER A 55 -5.33 -10.42 -11.29
N ASN A 56 -4.08 -10.73 -10.99
CA ASN A 56 -2.90 -10.32 -11.75
C ASN A 56 -2.86 -8.80 -11.94
N LYS A 57 -3.12 -8.06 -10.87
CA LYS A 57 -3.01 -6.60 -10.81
C LYS A 57 -1.86 -6.24 -9.88
N ASP A 58 -0.93 -5.43 -10.39
CA ASP A 58 0.17 -4.95 -9.57
C ASP A 58 -0.31 -3.94 -8.54
N VAL A 59 0.05 -4.18 -7.30
CA VAL A 59 -0.10 -3.27 -6.17
C VAL A 59 1.31 -2.96 -5.65
N TYR A 60 1.58 -1.70 -5.44
CA TYR A 60 2.90 -1.18 -5.08
C TYR A 60 2.91 -0.65 -3.65
N ILE A 61 4.04 -0.73 -3.00
CA ILE A 61 4.27 -0.16 -1.68
C ILE A 61 5.47 0.78 -1.69
N ILE A 62 5.32 1.92 -1.04
CA ILE A 62 6.39 2.87 -0.73
C ILE A 62 6.62 2.82 0.78
N TYR A 63 7.87 2.65 1.19
CA TYR A 63 8.26 2.62 2.61
C TYR A 63 8.34 4.02 3.20
N SER A 64 7.34 4.83 2.90
CA SER A 64 7.21 6.23 3.30
C SER A 64 5.76 6.69 3.21
N GLY A 65 5.43 7.78 3.89
CA GLY A 65 4.16 8.51 3.71
C GLY A 65 4.14 9.44 2.49
N ASP A 66 5.25 9.57 1.75
CA ASP A 66 5.34 10.42 0.56
C ASP A 66 5.01 9.63 -0.72
N GLU A 67 3.91 9.98 -1.37
CA GLU A 67 3.44 9.36 -2.61
C GLU A 67 4.27 9.71 -3.85
N ASN A 68 5.21 10.66 -3.74
CA ASN A 68 6.08 11.08 -4.84
C ASN A 68 7.38 10.28 -4.88
N GLU A 69 7.66 9.46 -3.88
CA GLU A 69 8.81 8.57 -3.87
C GLU A 69 8.59 7.37 -4.81
N MET A 70 9.68 6.77 -5.27
CA MET A 70 9.60 5.51 -6.00
C MET A 70 9.10 4.39 -5.07
N TYR A 71 8.37 3.43 -5.65
CA TYR A 71 7.97 2.25 -4.90
C TYR A 71 9.17 1.36 -4.56
N ASP A 72 9.09 0.72 -3.40
CA ASP A 72 10.14 -0.17 -2.88
C ASP A 72 9.88 -1.63 -3.22
N ASP A 73 8.61 -2.03 -3.31
CA ASP A 73 8.20 -3.39 -3.63
C ASP A 73 6.83 -3.41 -4.32
N ASN A 74 6.47 -4.54 -4.91
CA ASN A 74 5.17 -4.76 -5.52
C ASN A 74 4.65 -6.18 -5.27
N PHE A 75 3.34 -6.34 -5.36
CA PHE A 75 2.64 -7.62 -5.23
C PHE A 75 1.59 -7.74 -6.33
N GLU A 76 1.59 -8.85 -7.04
CA GLU A 76 0.56 -9.18 -8.03
C GLU A 76 -0.61 -9.88 -7.35
N THR A 77 -1.83 -9.34 -7.48
CA THR A 77 -3.01 -9.87 -6.80
C THR A 77 -3.34 -11.32 -7.20
N ASP A 78 -3.80 -12.09 -6.24
CA ASP A 78 -4.26 -13.46 -6.44
C ASP A 78 -5.63 -13.53 -7.15
N TRP A 79 -6.17 -14.74 -7.33
CA TRP A 79 -7.47 -14.96 -7.98
C TRP A 79 -8.67 -14.37 -7.24
N GLN A 80 -8.52 -14.02 -5.96
CA GLN A 80 -9.51 -13.31 -5.14
C GLN A 80 -9.24 -11.79 -5.09
N GLY A 81 -8.31 -11.29 -5.89
CA GLY A 81 -7.90 -9.88 -5.92
C GLY A 81 -7.10 -9.45 -4.70
N ARG A 82 -6.61 -10.37 -3.87
CA ARG A 82 -5.89 -10.05 -2.64
C ARG A 82 -4.43 -9.75 -2.89
N TYR A 83 -3.90 -8.79 -2.14
CA TYR A 83 -2.47 -8.52 -2.02
C TYR A 83 -2.06 -8.49 -0.55
N ARG A 84 -0.76 -8.74 -0.29
CA ARG A 84 -0.20 -8.73 1.04
C ARG A 84 1.29 -8.41 1.01
N PHE A 85 1.69 -7.48 1.86
CA PHE A 85 3.09 -7.15 2.15
C PHE A 85 3.39 -7.57 3.58
N ASP A 86 4.33 -8.50 3.75
CA ASP A 86 4.71 -9.08 5.04
C ASP A 86 6.01 -8.48 5.58
N PHE A 87 6.31 -8.80 6.84
CA PHE A 87 7.57 -8.49 7.51
C PHE A 87 7.90 -7.01 7.57
N LEU A 88 6.88 -6.17 7.72
CA LEU A 88 7.04 -4.72 7.75
C LEU A 88 7.40 -4.22 9.15
N ARG A 89 8.30 -3.25 9.21
CA ARG A 89 8.63 -2.50 10.42
C ARG A 89 7.57 -1.44 10.70
N LYS A 90 7.60 -0.87 11.91
CA LYS A 90 6.77 0.29 12.25
C LYS A 90 7.15 1.49 11.40
N GLY A 91 6.17 2.30 11.04
CA GLY A 91 6.35 3.52 10.27
C GLY A 91 5.20 3.80 9.32
N GLU A 92 5.37 4.82 8.49
CA GLU A 92 4.39 5.21 7.48
C GLU A 92 4.65 4.47 6.17
N TYR A 93 3.56 4.08 5.52
CA TYR A 93 3.57 3.37 4.24
C TYR A 93 2.51 3.96 3.31
N THR A 94 2.84 3.99 2.03
CA THR A 94 1.91 4.33 0.97
C THR A 94 1.73 3.13 0.06
N ILE A 95 0.49 2.68 -0.11
CA ILE A 95 0.13 1.59 -1.00
C ILE A 95 -0.65 2.17 -2.17
N PHE A 96 -0.36 1.75 -3.39
CA PHE A 96 -1.07 2.23 -4.57
C PHE A 96 -1.18 1.17 -5.66
N THR A 97 -2.14 1.38 -6.52
CA THR A 97 -2.28 0.65 -7.79
C THR A 97 -2.73 1.63 -8.87
N TYR A 98 -2.50 1.29 -10.13
CA TYR A 98 -2.98 2.11 -11.24
C TYR A 98 -4.40 1.70 -11.64
N VAL A 99 -5.24 2.68 -11.97
CA VAL A 99 -6.48 2.40 -12.70
C VAL A 99 -6.14 1.91 -14.11
N ASP A 100 -7.09 1.28 -14.79
CA ASP A 100 -6.89 0.92 -16.19
C ASP A 100 -6.75 2.18 -17.02
N SER A 101 -5.85 2.12 -18.00
CA SER A 101 -5.48 3.27 -18.82
C SER A 101 -6.69 3.96 -19.46
N ILE A 102 -6.78 5.27 -19.29
CA ILE A 102 -7.78 6.12 -19.93
C ILE A 102 -7.13 6.80 -21.14
N VAL A 103 -7.76 6.69 -22.30
CA VAL A 103 -7.29 7.35 -23.52
C VAL A 103 -8.06 8.65 -23.72
N VAL A 104 -7.35 9.77 -23.70
CA VAL A 104 -7.90 11.10 -23.98
C VAL A 104 -7.07 11.75 -25.09
N ASN A 105 -7.71 12.11 -26.21
CA ASN A 105 -7.03 12.72 -27.36
C ASN A 105 -5.80 11.93 -27.84
N GLU A 106 -5.93 10.61 -27.96
CA GLU A 106 -4.87 9.69 -28.37
C GLU A 106 -3.69 9.53 -27.36
N VAL A 107 -3.79 10.14 -26.19
CA VAL A 107 -2.82 10.01 -25.10
C VAL A 107 -3.39 9.09 -24.03
N THR A 108 -2.58 8.08 -23.66
CA THR A 108 -2.92 7.13 -22.58
C THR A 108 -2.44 7.67 -21.26
N TYR A 109 -3.33 7.71 -20.27
CA TYR A 109 -3.03 8.15 -18.91
C TYR A 109 -3.27 7.00 -17.94
N ASP A 110 -2.27 6.73 -17.10
CA ASP A 110 -2.37 5.81 -15.97
C ASP A 110 -2.47 6.62 -14.69
N TYR A 111 -3.57 6.47 -13.96
CA TYR A 111 -3.78 7.18 -12.70
C TYR A 111 -3.52 6.24 -11.51
N PRO A 112 -2.58 6.57 -10.63
CA PRO A 112 -2.42 5.85 -9.38
C PRO A 112 -3.52 6.24 -8.38
N ILE A 113 -3.98 5.26 -7.63
CA ILE A 113 -4.86 5.44 -6.47
C ILE A 113 -4.05 5.09 -5.24
N PHE A 114 -3.91 6.03 -4.29
CA PHE A 114 -3.09 5.89 -3.11
C PHE A 114 -3.91 5.64 -1.85
N GLN A 115 -3.35 4.82 -0.96
CA GLN A 115 -3.80 4.66 0.43
C GLN A 115 -2.58 4.77 1.34
N LYS A 116 -2.70 5.56 2.41
CA LYS A 116 -1.63 5.76 3.39
C LYS A 116 -2.01 5.09 4.71
N ILE A 117 -1.04 4.47 5.36
CA ILE A 117 -1.21 3.82 6.64
C ILE A 117 0.03 3.97 7.50
N GLU A 118 -0.18 4.17 8.80
CA GLU A 118 0.86 4.14 9.81
C GLU A 118 0.81 2.80 10.57
N VAL A 119 1.89 2.04 10.48
CA VAL A 119 2.08 0.79 11.22
C VAL A 119 2.69 1.10 12.57
N LYS A 120 1.91 0.96 13.64
CA LYS A 120 2.32 1.29 15.03
C LYS A 120 2.64 0.07 15.87
N ASN A 121 1.97 -1.04 15.61
CA ASN A 121 2.08 -2.28 16.37
C ASN A 121 2.42 -3.45 15.43
N ASN A 122 2.91 -4.52 16.01
CA ASN A 122 3.14 -5.78 15.30
C ASN A 122 1.78 -6.47 15.06
N ASP A 123 1.11 -6.12 13.97
CA ASP A 123 -0.23 -6.57 13.64
C ASP A 123 -0.42 -6.68 12.12
N VAL A 124 -1.55 -7.21 11.71
CA VAL A 124 -2.01 -7.23 10.32
C VAL A 124 -2.95 -6.06 10.10
N TYR A 125 -2.59 -5.18 9.19
CA TYR A 125 -3.36 -3.99 8.83
C TYR A 125 -4.14 -4.26 7.54
N ILE A 126 -5.46 -4.25 7.63
CA ILE A 126 -6.36 -4.46 6.50
C ILE A 126 -6.79 -3.11 5.96
N LEU A 127 -6.41 -2.83 4.72
CA LEU A 127 -6.80 -1.60 4.02
C LEU A 127 -8.16 -1.74 3.35
N PRO A 128 -8.88 -0.62 3.12
CA PRO A 128 -10.05 -0.61 2.25
C PRO A 128 -9.72 -1.15 0.86
N ASP A 129 -10.70 -1.76 0.21
CA ASP A 129 -10.52 -2.29 -1.14
C ASP A 129 -10.24 -1.15 -2.14
N PHE A 130 -9.30 -1.36 -3.06
CA PHE A 130 -9.18 -0.55 -4.25
C PHE A 130 -10.32 -0.89 -5.21
N ILE A 131 -11.22 0.06 -5.45
CA ILE A 131 -12.37 -0.12 -6.32
C ILE A 131 -12.14 0.65 -7.61
N ILE A 132 -12.05 -0.07 -8.73
CA ILE A 132 -11.67 0.46 -10.04
C ILE A 132 -12.79 0.21 -11.05
N GLN A 133 -13.21 1.26 -11.72
CA GLN A 133 -14.15 1.15 -12.84
C GLN A 133 -13.41 0.66 -14.09
N ARG A 134 -14.01 -0.30 -14.79
CA ARG A 134 -13.55 -0.80 -16.07
C ARG A 134 -14.42 -0.28 -17.20
#